data_17a49a0eace5d98ad2f0535b16a9a066
#
_entry.id   17a49a0eace5d98ad2f0535b16a9a066
#
_cell.length_a   1.000
_cell.length_b   1.000
_cell.length_c   1.000
_cell.angle_alpha   90.00
_cell.angle_beta   90.00
_cell.angle_gamma   90.00
#
_symmetry.space_group_name_H-M   'P 1'
#
loop_
_entity.id
_entity.type
_entity.pdbx_description
1 polymer ?
#
loop_
_entity_poly.entity_id
_entity_poly.type
_entity_poly.pdbx_seq_one_letter_code
_entity_poly.pdbx_strand_id
1 'polypeptide(L)'
;MKLIRKFSQIILITIFLSSCRTSIKEEYPIINSEENINENENKEKKRIEIKFSCEEDSISEYLDDGWIILKENSQEKICTWKSVPATKDCNMEKDKGCKVTMPDKLGEEKIYLLEK
;
A
#
# COMPACT_ATOMS: atom_id res chain seq x y z
N MET A 1 -35.11 23.25 -38.10
CA MET A 1 -35.23 22.54 -36.82
C MET A 1 -34.11 21.52 -36.50
N LYS A 2 -32.99 21.47 -37.23
CA LYS A 2 -31.89 20.52 -36.97
C LYS A 2 -30.68 21.14 -36.22
N LEU A 3 -30.65 22.46 -36.04
CA LEU A 3 -29.51 23.14 -35.38
C LEU A 3 -29.62 23.18 -33.84
N ILE A 4 -30.83 23.14 -33.28
CA ILE A 4 -31.03 23.30 -31.83
C ILE A 4 -30.64 22.02 -31.06
N ARG A 5 -30.67 20.84 -31.71
CA ARG A 5 -30.31 19.58 -31.05
C ARG A 5 -28.82 19.38 -30.82
N LYS A 6 -27.94 20.08 -31.56
CA LYS A 6 -26.50 19.95 -31.40
C LYS A 6 -25.94 20.85 -30.28
N PHE A 7 -26.61 21.93 -29.92
CA PHE A 7 -26.16 22.80 -28.82
C PHE A 7 -26.53 22.24 -27.46
N SER A 8 -27.58 21.41 -27.35
CA SER A 8 -27.94 20.80 -26.04
C SER A 8 -26.99 19.71 -25.59
N GLN A 9 -26.26 19.09 -26.49
CA GLN A 9 -25.28 18.05 -26.11
C GLN A 9 -23.93 18.62 -25.64
N ILE A 10 -23.57 19.82 -26.05
CA ILE A 10 -22.30 20.45 -25.68
C ILE A 10 -22.36 21.03 -24.26
N ILE A 11 -23.56 21.47 -23.82
CA ILE A 11 -23.73 22.05 -22.47
C ILE A 11 -23.71 20.97 -21.39
N LEU A 12 -24.06 19.72 -21.71
CA LEU A 12 -24.09 18.62 -20.74
C LEU A 12 -22.71 18.07 -20.38
N ILE A 13 -21.70 18.31 -21.22
CA ILE A 13 -20.35 17.79 -21.01
C ILE A 13 -19.52 18.70 -20.11
N THR A 14 -19.86 19.99 -20.01
CA THR A 14 -19.10 20.97 -19.22
C THR A 14 -19.40 20.96 -17.71
N ILE A 15 -20.47 20.28 -17.29
CA ILE A 15 -20.88 20.24 -15.87
C ILE A 15 -20.15 19.13 -15.09
N PHE A 16 -19.54 18.13 -15.78
CA PHE A 16 -18.89 16.99 -15.10
C PHE A 16 -17.41 17.20 -14.73
N LEU A 17 -16.79 18.34 -15.08
CA LEU A 17 -15.38 18.58 -14.79
C LEU A 17 -15.11 19.46 -13.55
N SER A 18 -16.13 19.76 -12.74
CA SER A 18 -16.01 20.71 -11.62
C SER A 18 -16.16 20.09 -10.23
N SER A 19 -15.98 18.78 -10.07
CA SER A 19 -16.14 18.13 -8.77
C SER A 19 -15.04 17.13 -8.46
N CYS A 20 -13.78 17.59 -8.35
CA CYS A 20 -12.74 16.85 -7.65
C CYS A 20 -11.63 17.81 -7.18
N ARG A 21 -11.93 18.65 -6.22
CA ARG A 21 -10.94 19.30 -5.34
C ARG A 21 -11.54 19.48 -3.96
N THR A 22 -11.68 18.41 -3.23
CA THR A 22 -11.71 18.48 -1.77
C THR A 22 -10.37 17.95 -1.27
N SER A 23 -9.43 18.89 -1.13
CA SER A 23 -8.26 18.69 -0.29
C SER A 23 -8.76 18.65 1.15
N ILE A 24 -8.94 17.46 1.69
CA ILE A 24 -9.18 17.29 3.13
C ILE A 24 -7.82 17.50 3.78
N LYS A 25 -7.57 18.74 4.20
CA LYS A 25 -6.62 19.01 5.28
C LYS A 25 -7.29 18.48 6.55
N GLU A 26 -6.88 17.29 6.98
CA GLU A 26 -7.13 16.88 8.37
C GLU A 26 -6.24 17.75 9.26
N GLU A 27 -6.83 18.82 9.73
CA GLU A 27 -6.32 19.65 10.81
C GLU A 27 -6.55 18.88 12.11
N TYR A 28 -5.50 18.19 12.59
CA TYR A 28 -5.52 17.57 13.91
C TYR A 28 -5.56 18.67 14.97
N PRO A 29 -6.53 18.67 15.89
CA PRO A 29 -6.51 19.60 16.99
C PRO A 29 -5.28 19.33 17.87
N ILE A 30 -4.41 20.32 17.96
CA ILE A 30 -3.35 20.36 18.97
C ILE A 30 -4.03 20.53 20.31
N ILE A 31 -4.18 19.42 21.04
CA ILE A 31 -4.59 19.47 22.44
C ILE A 31 -3.36 19.89 23.23
N ASN A 32 -3.25 21.17 23.50
CA ASN A 32 -2.37 21.67 24.55
C ASN A 32 -2.93 21.21 25.88
N SER A 33 -2.45 20.10 26.40
CA SER A 33 -2.55 19.76 27.81
C SER A 33 -1.24 20.20 28.47
N GLU A 34 -1.21 21.40 28.99
CA GLU A 34 -0.28 21.74 30.05
C GLU A 34 -0.64 20.88 31.26
N GLU A 35 0.13 19.87 31.57
CA GLU A 35 0.20 19.36 32.94
C GLU A 35 1.49 18.60 33.20
N ASN A 36 2.21 19.15 34.20
CA ASN A 36 3.22 18.55 35.05
C ASN A 36 4.52 18.02 34.40
N ILE A 37 5.51 18.92 34.51
CA ILE A 37 6.94 18.57 34.49
C ILE A 37 7.21 17.71 35.73
N ASN A 38 7.23 16.38 35.53
CA ASN A 38 7.99 15.47 36.34
C ASN A 38 9.21 15.09 35.53
N GLU A 39 10.39 15.57 35.97
CA GLU A 39 11.69 15.08 35.58
C GLU A 39 11.72 13.57 35.81
N ASN A 40 11.54 12.80 34.75
CA ASN A 40 11.90 11.40 34.74
C ASN A 40 12.38 11.06 33.33
N GLU A 41 13.70 10.84 33.22
CA GLU A 41 14.46 10.21 32.14
C GLU A 41 13.72 10.18 30.79
N ASN A 42 13.95 11.20 29.99
CA ASN A 42 13.58 11.20 28.57
C ASN A 42 14.47 10.18 27.82
N LYS A 43 14.19 8.91 28.03
CA LYS A 43 14.75 7.84 27.24
C LYS A 43 14.09 7.96 25.87
N GLU A 44 14.81 8.49 24.91
CA GLU A 44 14.35 8.68 23.55
C GLU A 44 13.87 7.33 22.99
N LYS A 45 12.57 7.17 22.87
CA LYS A 45 11.94 5.94 22.38
C LYS A 45 12.24 5.78 20.90
N LYS A 46 12.96 4.72 20.56
CA LYS A 46 13.30 4.39 19.19
C LYS A 46 12.14 3.63 18.53
N ARG A 47 11.73 4.05 17.35
CA ARG A 47 10.69 3.38 16.54
C ARG A 47 11.24 2.95 15.20
N ILE A 48 10.83 1.76 14.75
CA ILE A 48 11.19 1.23 13.44
C ILE A 48 9.97 0.55 12.81
N GLU A 49 9.90 0.58 11.49
CA GLU A 49 8.96 -0.22 10.70
C GLU A 49 9.75 -1.33 10.00
N ILE A 50 9.28 -2.56 10.15
CA ILE A 50 9.86 -3.73 9.50
C ILE A 50 8.79 -4.46 8.70
N LYS A 51 9.23 -5.14 7.62
CA LYS A 51 8.34 -5.86 6.70
C LYS A 51 8.88 -7.25 6.45
N PHE A 52 8.02 -8.24 6.59
CA PHE A 52 8.28 -9.62 6.21
C PHE A 52 7.34 -10.02 5.10
N SER A 53 7.83 -10.76 4.13
CA SER A 53 7.06 -11.14 2.95
C SER A 53 7.20 -12.63 2.69
N CYS A 54 6.07 -13.29 2.34
CA CYS A 54 6.12 -14.62 1.77
C CYS A 54 6.78 -15.70 2.64
N GLU A 55 6.29 -15.93 3.83
CA GLU A 55 6.80 -16.95 4.78
C GLU A 55 8.07 -16.56 5.55
N GLU A 56 8.72 -15.46 5.24
CA GLU A 56 9.76 -14.90 6.09
C GLU A 56 9.08 -14.18 7.26
N ASP A 57 9.21 -14.71 8.46
CA ASP A 57 8.72 -14.06 9.68
C ASP A 57 9.74 -14.30 10.80
N SER A 58 10.63 -13.30 10.98
CA SER A 58 11.65 -13.28 12.02
C SER A 58 11.34 -12.26 13.10
N ILE A 59 10.08 -11.97 13.35
CA ILE A 59 9.67 -10.99 14.37
C ILE A 59 10.18 -11.40 15.77
N SER A 60 10.32 -12.70 16.02
CA SER A 60 10.83 -13.23 17.30
C SER A 60 12.21 -12.67 17.66
N GLU A 61 13.10 -12.47 16.68
CA GLU A 61 14.44 -11.92 16.93
C GLU A 61 14.37 -10.49 17.50
N TYR A 62 13.43 -9.69 17.01
CA TYR A 62 13.20 -8.33 17.52
C TYR A 62 12.58 -8.35 18.92
N LEU A 63 11.65 -9.26 19.18
CA LEU A 63 11.02 -9.39 20.50
C LEU A 63 12.05 -9.85 21.55
N ASP A 64 12.92 -10.80 21.21
CA ASP A 64 14.01 -11.27 22.07
C ASP A 64 15.04 -10.17 22.36
N ASP A 65 15.24 -9.24 21.40
CA ASP A 65 16.07 -8.04 21.56
C ASP A 65 15.37 -6.92 22.35
N GLY A 66 14.13 -7.13 22.80
CA GLY A 66 13.39 -6.21 23.66
C GLY A 66 12.56 -5.17 22.93
N TRP A 67 12.26 -5.37 21.63
CA TRP A 67 11.32 -4.55 20.90
C TRP A 67 9.88 -4.92 21.24
N ILE A 68 8.99 -3.94 21.23
CA ILE A 68 7.55 -4.11 21.49
C ILE A 68 6.79 -3.79 20.22
N ILE A 69 5.84 -4.64 19.85
CA ILE A 69 4.95 -4.39 18.71
C ILE A 69 3.92 -3.33 19.09
N LEU A 70 3.94 -2.18 18.41
CA LEU A 70 2.92 -1.15 18.55
C LEU A 70 1.77 -1.37 17.58
N LYS A 71 2.07 -1.85 16.38
CA LYS A 71 1.08 -2.06 15.33
C LYS A 71 1.52 -3.20 14.41
N GLU A 72 0.53 -3.99 13.99
CA GLU A 72 0.69 -5.03 12.97
C GLU A 72 -0.34 -4.82 11.87
N ASN A 73 0.10 -4.90 10.63
CA ASN A 73 -0.77 -4.94 9.45
C ASN A 73 -0.36 -6.12 8.59
N SER A 74 -1.31 -6.62 7.83
CA SER A 74 -1.11 -7.68 6.86
C SER A 74 -1.78 -7.33 5.54
N GLN A 75 -1.13 -7.69 4.44
CA GLN A 75 -1.66 -7.51 3.09
C GLN A 75 -1.25 -8.65 2.18
N GLU A 76 -2.07 -8.95 1.18
CA GLU A 76 -1.76 -9.98 0.20
C GLU A 76 -0.61 -9.52 -0.72
N LYS A 77 0.29 -10.44 -1.04
CA LYS A 77 1.45 -10.19 -1.91
C LYS A 77 1.71 -11.37 -2.84
N ILE A 78 2.14 -11.06 -4.07
CA ILE A 78 2.61 -12.07 -4.99
C ILE A 78 4.03 -12.46 -4.60
N CYS A 79 4.23 -13.73 -4.22
CA CYS A 79 5.50 -14.25 -3.74
C CYS A 79 6.36 -14.81 -4.87
N THR A 80 5.76 -15.51 -5.81
CA THR A 80 6.48 -16.03 -6.96
C THR A 80 5.72 -15.79 -8.27
N TRP A 81 6.48 -15.73 -9.35
CA TRP A 81 5.99 -15.55 -10.70
C TRP A 81 6.40 -16.75 -11.54
N LYS A 82 5.54 -17.18 -12.44
CA LYS A 82 5.86 -18.20 -13.43
C LYS A 82 5.67 -17.71 -14.85
N SER A 83 6.47 -18.24 -15.76
CA SER A 83 6.31 -18.03 -17.19
C SER A 83 5.53 -19.20 -17.79
N VAL A 84 4.52 -18.88 -18.55
CA VAL A 84 3.69 -19.85 -19.26
C VAL A 84 3.65 -19.52 -20.76
N PRO A 85 3.41 -20.49 -21.64
CA PRO A 85 3.23 -20.21 -23.06
C PRO A 85 2.00 -19.32 -23.28
N ALA A 86 2.13 -18.30 -24.12
CA ALA A 86 1.04 -17.38 -24.45
C ALA A 86 -0.06 -18.05 -25.27
N THR A 87 0.30 -19.06 -26.07
CA THR A 87 -0.60 -19.86 -26.90
C THR A 87 -0.22 -21.33 -26.83
N LYS A 88 -1.13 -22.23 -27.28
CA LYS A 88 -0.86 -23.67 -27.29
C LYS A 88 0.30 -24.06 -28.21
N ASP A 89 0.57 -23.28 -29.24
CA ASP A 89 1.62 -23.52 -30.23
C ASP A 89 2.96 -22.87 -29.85
N CYS A 90 3.01 -22.20 -28.71
CA CYS A 90 4.21 -21.52 -28.20
C CYS A 90 5.22 -22.53 -27.68
N ASN A 91 6.40 -22.57 -28.29
CA ASN A 91 7.55 -23.29 -27.77
C ASN A 91 8.52 -22.32 -27.10
N MET A 92 8.46 -22.20 -25.76
CA MET A 92 9.25 -21.26 -24.99
C MET A 92 10.76 -21.45 -25.06
N GLU A 93 11.25 -22.65 -25.51
CA GLU A 93 12.66 -22.91 -25.69
C GLU A 93 13.18 -22.30 -27.01
N LYS A 94 12.34 -22.30 -28.05
CA LYS A 94 12.69 -21.79 -29.39
C LYS A 94 12.35 -20.33 -29.56
N ASP A 95 11.21 -19.91 -29.02
CA ASP A 95 10.70 -18.55 -29.13
C ASP A 95 10.51 -17.91 -27.74
N LYS A 96 11.50 -17.12 -27.32
CA LYS A 96 11.47 -16.44 -26.02
C LYS A 96 10.39 -15.34 -25.93
N GLY A 97 9.86 -14.90 -27.06
CA GLY A 97 8.83 -13.87 -27.13
C GLY A 97 7.42 -14.37 -26.90
N CYS A 98 7.17 -15.68 -27.01
CA CYS A 98 5.84 -16.24 -26.90
C CYS A 98 5.43 -16.67 -25.48
N LYS A 99 6.07 -16.14 -24.44
CA LYS A 99 5.75 -16.43 -23.04
C LYS A 99 5.10 -15.23 -22.35
N VAL A 100 4.19 -15.50 -21.42
CA VAL A 100 3.62 -14.51 -20.51
C VAL A 100 4.00 -14.86 -19.08
N THR A 101 4.22 -13.83 -18.27
CA THR A 101 4.49 -13.98 -16.85
C THR A 101 3.20 -13.76 -16.07
N MET A 102 2.88 -14.69 -15.18
CA MET A 102 1.71 -14.61 -14.33
C MET A 102 2.05 -14.94 -12.88
N PRO A 103 1.25 -14.48 -11.91
CA PRO A 103 1.42 -14.88 -10.52
C PRO A 103 1.37 -16.41 -10.39
N ASP A 104 2.28 -16.97 -9.60
CA ASP A 104 2.31 -18.40 -9.30
C ASP A 104 1.89 -18.69 -7.88
N LYS A 105 2.53 -18.02 -6.90
CA LYS A 105 2.22 -18.17 -5.48
C LYS A 105 1.83 -16.81 -4.89
N LEU A 106 0.67 -16.77 -4.26
CA LEU A 106 0.25 -15.69 -3.41
C LEU A 106 0.67 -16.01 -1.97
N GLY A 107 1.00 -15.00 -1.21
CA GLY A 107 1.33 -15.06 0.20
C GLY A 107 0.92 -13.79 0.91
N GLU A 108 1.50 -13.54 2.04
CA GLU A 108 1.18 -12.43 2.91
C GLU A 108 2.44 -11.58 3.15
N GLU A 109 2.28 -10.27 3.16
CA GLU A 109 3.28 -9.33 3.66
C GLU A 109 2.79 -8.78 4.99
N LYS A 110 3.57 -8.99 6.05
CA LYS A 110 3.33 -8.47 7.39
C LYS A 110 4.19 -7.25 7.63
N ILE A 111 3.59 -6.21 8.17
CA ILE A 111 4.24 -4.92 8.45
C ILE A 111 4.07 -4.64 9.93
N TYR A 112 5.18 -4.52 10.64
CA TYR A 112 5.22 -4.25 12.07
C TYR A 112 5.80 -2.86 12.35
N LEU A 113 5.15 -2.10 13.21
CA LEU A 113 5.72 -0.92 13.85
C LEU A 113 6.19 -1.31 15.24
N LEU A 114 7.47 -1.19 15.49
CA LEU A 114 8.12 -1.56 16.75
C LEU A 114 8.62 -0.34 17.51
N GLU A 115 8.63 -0.45 18.85
CA GLU A 115 9.22 0.55 19.77
C GLU A 115 10.15 -0.14 20.76
N LYS A 116 11.29 0.53 21.10
CA LYS A 116 12.25 0.09 22.11
C LYS A 116 12.71 1.26 22.96
#